data_20ee2d55b9c45453bf836e2322b21353
#
_entry.id   20ee2d55b9c45453bf836e2322b21353
#
_cell.length_a   1.000
_cell.length_b   1.000
_cell.length_c   1.000
_cell.angle_alpha   90.00
_cell.angle_beta   90.00
_cell.angle_gamma   90.00
#
_symmetry.space_group_name_H-M   'P 1'
#
loop_
_entity.id
_entity.type
_entity.pdbx_description
1 polymer ?
#
loop_
_entity_poly.entity_id
_entity_poly.type
_entity_poly.pdbx_seq_one_letter_code
_entity_poly.pdbx_strand_id
1 'polypeptide(L)'
;MDKAAPPPADDPSSEAPADAAGAPPFHAWDPGLEPGLPRAMRPLATVFRPENVSLSFPDILELSDLSGLNATQLAPFRAERLVVHEVLIRVMADISVPVGEVYADLGLNFRRIVSTLLDEGVAHRLDAVAAELEAVRAEADAVLDRELSALLDATPAPAPEPASGWTRWLARLGAREPPSPRIAPGAGDSQAGLLARLDARCAAADEADTLESAAREALRTVFGHVIARQGMLIRDRALLRRLAGILVTNRCGSDRIGALIAPWIEAVAEAQGYHRPAPQAEPVVMTVKGASASGKSTIRPYQRGLAGRIGAAWQDFAVITPDVWRKFLLDYDSLGPARRYAGPLTGHEVEIVDAKLDRYITRKAANGRLSHLLIDRFRFDSFSTEAGSDGAGQLLTRFGHRVYLQFMVTPPEETVERAWKRGEEFGRYKAVEDLLAHNVEAFTGMPRLFFNWALRRDRPVFYEFLDNSVPQGARPLTIAFGTNDTMTILDAKALLAIERYRRIDIRARRAADVYRGVPDAPEAEAGFLRGVLRRLSVVRFADRATGRVFARFERGRLLGLDPGGLAAALTDAATARALAAAGLPQRTDDVPSLDEGLCPTETSTLGAWGRETDQPAS
;
A
#
# COMPACT_ATOMS: atom_id res chain seq x y z
N MET A 1 -62.21 51.15 6.81
CA MET A 1 -61.79 52.49 7.21
C MET A 1 -60.98 52.26 8.46
N ASP A 2 -59.87 52.70 8.55
CA ASP A 2 -58.78 52.61 9.48
C ASP A 2 -57.66 51.61 9.07
N LYS A 3 -56.65 52.27 8.56
CA LYS A 3 -55.35 51.67 8.26
C LYS A 3 -54.59 51.54 9.57
N ALA A 4 -54.31 50.31 9.98
CA ALA A 4 -53.36 50.02 11.06
C ALA A 4 -51.91 50.15 10.47
N ALA A 5 -51.06 50.90 11.19
CA ALA A 5 -49.67 51.13 10.90
C ALA A 5 -48.82 49.85 11.07
N PRO A 6 -47.73 49.67 10.34
CA PRO A 6 -46.81 48.55 10.49
C PRO A 6 -45.96 48.69 11.77
N PRO A 7 -45.52 47.57 12.39
CA PRO A 7 -44.67 47.61 13.56
C PRO A 7 -43.26 48.08 13.22
N PRO A 8 -42.49 48.60 14.18
CA PRO A 8 -41.16 49.14 13.96
C PRO A 8 -40.14 48.06 13.59
N ALA A 9 -39.22 48.47 12.69
CA ALA A 9 -38.10 47.63 12.25
C ALA A 9 -37.18 47.30 13.43
N ASP A 10 -36.88 46.00 13.58
CA ASP A 10 -35.87 45.50 14.52
C ASP A 10 -34.48 45.99 14.11
N ASP A 11 -33.77 46.49 15.10
CA ASP A 11 -32.40 46.98 15.09
C ASP A 11 -31.42 45.81 14.78
N PRO A 12 -30.57 45.88 13.76
CA PRO A 12 -29.56 44.86 13.46
C PRO A 12 -28.27 45.12 14.24
N SER A 13 -28.31 45.18 15.57
CA SER A 13 -27.13 45.21 16.40
C SER A 13 -27.08 44.01 17.35
N SER A 14 -27.10 42.78 16.78
CA SER A 14 -26.55 41.60 17.48
C SER A 14 -25.14 41.39 16.90
N GLU A 15 -24.17 41.91 17.62
CA GLU A 15 -22.76 41.64 17.41
C GLU A 15 -22.53 40.12 17.35
N ALA A 16 -22.13 39.63 16.18
CA ALA A 16 -21.46 38.34 16.05
C ALA A 16 -20.18 38.39 16.88
N PRO A 17 -19.83 37.30 17.58
CA PRO A 17 -18.62 37.30 18.40
C PRO A 17 -17.39 37.57 17.52
N ALA A 18 -16.74 38.68 17.81
CA ALA A 18 -15.46 39.09 17.25
C ALA A 18 -14.34 38.23 17.84
N ASP A 19 -14.19 36.99 17.36
CA ASP A 19 -13.04 36.14 17.68
C ASP A 19 -12.64 35.25 16.49
N ALA A 20 -12.26 35.88 15.39
CA ALA A 20 -11.60 35.21 14.26
C ALA A 20 -10.60 36.12 13.52
N ALA A 21 -10.18 37.21 14.16
CA ALA A 21 -9.17 38.12 13.59
C ALA A 21 -7.81 37.85 14.22
N GLY A 22 -6.99 36.93 13.65
CA GLY A 22 -5.62 36.81 14.09
C GLY A 22 -4.80 35.57 13.72
N ALA A 23 -5.41 34.46 13.29
CA ALA A 23 -4.60 33.37 12.80
C ALA A 23 -4.20 33.63 11.33
N PRO A 24 -2.90 33.50 10.96
CA PRO A 24 -2.52 33.59 9.56
C PRO A 24 -3.28 32.55 8.73
N PRO A 25 -3.70 32.88 7.50
CA PRO A 25 -4.40 31.93 6.65
C PRO A 25 -3.53 30.70 6.45
N PHE A 26 -4.12 29.52 6.58
CA PHE A 26 -3.40 28.25 6.32
C PHE A 26 -2.82 28.25 4.90
N HIS A 27 -1.70 27.60 4.73
CA HIS A 27 -0.99 27.48 3.45
C HIS A 27 -0.28 26.11 3.33
N ALA A 28 0.36 25.89 2.20
CA ALA A 28 0.97 24.57 1.90
C ALA A 28 1.90 24.05 3.01
N TRP A 29 2.71 24.92 3.63
CA TRP A 29 3.67 24.56 4.68
C TRP A 29 3.11 24.68 6.11
N ASP A 30 1.90 25.17 6.24
CA ASP A 30 1.09 25.12 7.47
C ASP A 30 -0.39 24.92 7.12
N PRO A 31 -0.78 23.66 6.84
CA PRO A 31 -2.17 23.33 6.52
C PRO A 31 -3.10 23.32 7.73
N GLY A 32 -2.62 23.69 8.92
CA GLY A 32 -3.37 23.63 10.17
C GLY A 32 -3.66 22.20 10.62
N LEU A 33 -2.74 21.26 10.38
CA LEU A 33 -2.85 19.86 10.71
C LEU A 33 -1.63 19.39 11.51
N GLU A 34 -1.91 18.64 12.57
CA GLU A 34 -0.88 17.87 13.27
C GLU A 34 -0.60 16.54 12.55
N PRO A 35 0.61 15.98 12.67
CA PRO A 35 0.92 14.64 12.19
C PRO A 35 -0.01 13.58 12.81
N GLY A 36 -0.50 12.68 11.97
CA GLY A 36 -1.41 11.64 12.40
C GLY A 36 -2.81 12.14 12.76
N LEU A 37 -3.51 11.41 13.64
CA LEU A 37 -4.85 11.75 14.13
C LEU A 37 -4.80 12.17 15.60
N PRO A 38 -5.15 13.42 15.95
CA PRO A 38 -5.21 13.89 17.32
C PRO A 38 -6.05 12.97 18.22
N ARG A 39 -5.65 12.78 19.48
CA ARG A 39 -6.34 11.87 20.42
C ARG A 39 -7.82 12.17 20.54
N ALA A 40 -8.19 13.45 20.62
CA ALA A 40 -9.58 13.89 20.73
C ALA A 40 -10.43 13.52 19.50
N MET A 41 -9.83 13.33 18.35
CA MET A 41 -10.51 12.96 17.11
C MET A 41 -10.55 11.45 16.84
N ARG A 42 -9.82 10.63 17.58
CA ARG A 42 -9.81 9.17 17.39
C ARG A 42 -11.19 8.52 17.42
N PRO A 43 -12.14 8.91 18.30
CA PRO A 43 -13.50 8.35 18.29
C PRO A 43 -14.26 8.64 16.97
N LEU A 44 -13.87 9.68 16.24
CA LEU A 44 -14.47 10.06 14.96
C LEU A 44 -13.95 9.24 13.77
N ALA A 45 -12.88 8.45 13.97
CA ALA A 45 -12.38 7.56 12.93
C ALA A 45 -13.45 6.52 12.55
N THR A 46 -13.57 6.24 11.26
CA THR A 46 -14.64 5.36 10.74
C THR A 46 -14.66 3.98 11.38
N VAL A 47 -13.50 3.46 11.79
CA VAL A 47 -13.38 2.16 12.50
C VAL A 47 -13.94 2.16 13.92
N PHE A 48 -14.29 3.33 14.49
CA PHE A 48 -14.79 3.43 15.87
C PHE A 48 -16.17 4.09 15.96
N ARG A 49 -16.75 4.47 14.83
CA ARG A 49 -18.07 5.11 14.81
C ARG A 49 -19.18 4.13 15.18
N PRO A 50 -20.15 4.52 16.03
CA PRO A 50 -21.24 3.64 16.50
C PRO A 50 -22.08 3.04 15.37
N GLU A 51 -22.22 3.75 14.25
CA GLU A 51 -22.91 3.25 13.06
C GLU A 51 -22.17 2.11 12.37
N ASN A 52 -20.85 2.00 12.54
CA ASN A 52 -19.99 1.03 11.87
C ASN A 52 -19.64 -0.19 12.75
N VAL A 53 -19.60 -0.01 14.07
CA VAL A 53 -19.16 -1.04 15.02
C VAL A 53 -20.14 -1.25 16.16
N SER A 54 -20.12 -2.43 16.77
CA SER A 54 -21.06 -2.80 17.84
C SER A 54 -20.53 -2.52 19.25
N LEU A 55 -19.25 -2.18 19.42
CA LEU A 55 -18.65 -1.78 20.68
C LEU A 55 -18.35 -0.28 20.69
N SER A 56 -18.44 0.33 21.87
CA SER A 56 -18.04 1.71 22.04
C SER A 56 -16.52 1.88 21.95
N PHE A 57 -16.04 3.07 21.58
CA PHE A 57 -14.61 3.36 21.53
C PHE A 57 -13.89 3.14 22.88
N PRO A 58 -14.43 3.55 24.04
CA PRO A 58 -13.86 3.22 25.35
C PRO A 58 -13.71 1.71 25.59
N ASP A 59 -14.74 0.90 25.27
CA ASP A 59 -14.69 -0.55 25.44
C ASP A 59 -13.60 -1.20 24.55
N ILE A 60 -13.45 -0.70 23.32
CA ILE A 60 -12.39 -1.14 22.40
C ILE A 60 -11.00 -0.81 22.99
N LEU A 61 -10.84 0.38 23.56
CA LEU A 61 -9.57 0.77 24.20
C LEU A 61 -9.26 -0.10 25.42
N GLU A 62 -10.26 -0.41 26.25
CA GLU A 62 -10.08 -1.31 27.40
C GLU A 62 -9.61 -2.70 26.96
N LEU A 63 -10.27 -3.28 25.95
CA LEU A 63 -9.83 -4.55 25.36
C LEU A 63 -8.41 -4.49 24.78
N SER A 64 -8.05 -3.37 24.14
CA SER A 64 -6.71 -3.13 23.61
C SER A 64 -5.66 -3.06 24.72
N ASP A 65 -5.94 -2.33 25.80
CA ASP A 65 -5.04 -2.20 26.94
C ASP A 65 -4.86 -3.53 27.68
N LEU A 66 -5.91 -4.31 27.82
CA LEU A 66 -5.85 -5.64 28.44
C LEU A 66 -5.07 -6.65 27.60
N SER A 67 -5.30 -6.65 26.29
CA SER A 67 -4.74 -7.68 25.39
C SER A 67 -3.40 -7.31 24.76
N GLY A 68 -3.10 -6.02 24.61
CA GLY A 68 -1.98 -5.53 23.79
C GLY A 68 -2.25 -5.58 22.29
N LEU A 69 -3.45 -6.00 21.86
CA LEU A 69 -3.87 -5.95 20.46
C LEU A 69 -4.17 -4.49 20.05
N ASN A 70 -3.97 -4.19 18.78
CA ASN A 70 -4.30 -2.86 18.28
C ASN A 70 -5.83 -2.63 18.34
N ALA A 71 -6.25 -1.46 18.82
CA ALA A 71 -7.66 -1.09 18.92
C ALA A 71 -8.42 -1.26 17.59
N THR A 72 -7.78 -1.01 16.45
CA THR A 72 -8.39 -1.18 15.12
C THR A 72 -8.69 -2.65 14.78
N GLN A 73 -7.91 -3.59 15.30
CA GLN A 73 -8.19 -5.03 15.14
C GLN A 73 -9.37 -5.49 16.00
N LEU A 74 -9.61 -4.80 17.13
CA LEU A 74 -10.66 -5.09 18.09
C LEU A 74 -11.97 -4.35 17.82
N ALA A 75 -12.09 -3.65 16.70
CA ALA A 75 -13.34 -2.99 16.27
C ALA A 75 -14.29 -4.02 15.64
N PRO A 76 -15.38 -4.44 16.29
CA PRO A 76 -16.30 -5.45 15.77
C PRO A 76 -17.29 -4.80 14.79
N PHE A 77 -17.05 -4.93 13.52
CA PHE A 77 -17.90 -4.33 12.48
C PHE A 77 -19.32 -4.89 12.49
N ARG A 78 -20.29 -4.02 12.21
CA ARG A 78 -21.69 -4.39 11.97
C ARG A 78 -21.83 -5.04 10.59
N ALA A 79 -22.89 -5.79 10.39
CA ALA A 79 -23.18 -6.49 9.14
C ALA A 79 -23.23 -5.54 7.94
N GLU A 80 -23.89 -4.40 8.08
CA GLU A 80 -24.02 -3.37 7.04
C GLU A 80 -22.66 -2.79 6.65
N ARG A 81 -21.76 -2.61 7.63
CA ARG A 81 -20.42 -2.12 7.33
C ARG A 81 -19.55 -3.16 6.62
N LEU A 82 -19.69 -4.43 6.98
CA LEU A 82 -19.02 -5.52 6.28
C LEU A 82 -19.52 -5.65 4.83
N VAL A 83 -20.82 -5.45 4.57
CA VAL A 83 -21.37 -5.35 3.21
C VAL A 83 -20.67 -4.25 2.41
N VAL A 84 -20.53 -3.06 3.00
CA VAL A 84 -19.82 -1.95 2.34
C VAL A 84 -18.40 -2.37 1.97
N HIS A 85 -17.65 -2.98 2.90
CA HIS A 85 -16.29 -3.47 2.60
C HIS A 85 -16.28 -4.43 1.41
N GLU A 86 -17.20 -5.40 1.40
CA GLU A 86 -17.26 -6.42 0.37
C GLU A 86 -17.67 -5.86 -1.01
N VAL A 87 -18.58 -4.88 -1.05
CA VAL A 87 -18.95 -4.21 -2.30
C VAL A 87 -17.78 -3.35 -2.83
N LEU A 88 -17.09 -2.60 -1.96
CA LEU A 88 -15.90 -1.85 -2.33
C LEU A 88 -14.82 -2.74 -2.98
N ILE A 89 -14.58 -3.90 -2.38
CA ILE A 89 -13.61 -4.89 -2.88
C ILE A 89 -14.02 -5.41 -4.26
N ARG A 90 -15.29 -5.81 -4.43
CA ARG A 90 -15.78 -6.39 -5.69
C ARG A 90 -15.84 -5.36 -6.82
N VAL A 91 -16.27 -4.13 -6.53
CA VAL A 91 -16.23 -3.07 -7.55
C VAL A 91 -14.80 -2.83 -8.02
N MET A 92 -13.84 -2.83 -7.09
CA MET A 92 -12.45 -2.59 -7.45
C MET A 92 -11.79 -3.77 -8.20
N ALA A 93 -12.15 -5.00 -7.88
CA ALA A 93 -11.52 -6.20 -8.44
C ALA A 93 -12.26 -6.81 -9.64
N ASP A 94 -13.56 -6.56 -9.77
CA ASP A 94 -14.42 -7.28 -10.71
C ASP A 94 -15.18 -6.38 -11.69
N ILE A 95 -15.08 -5.04 -11.54
CA ILE A 95 -15.74 -4.11 -12.45
C ILE A 95 -14.72 -3.14 -13.04
N SER A 96 -14.80 -2.94 -14.36
CA SER A 96 -14.01 -1.93 -15.05
C SER A 96 -14.62 -0.55 -14.81
N VAL A 97 -14.11 0.15 -13.81
CA VAL A 97 -14.60 1.49 -13.47
C VAL A 97 -14.07 2.51 -14.47
N PRO A 98 -14.94 3.29 -15.16
CA PRO A 98 -14.49 4.31 -16.07
C PRO A 98 -13.58 5.34 -15.39
N VAL A 99 -12.40 5.58 -15.95
CA VAL A 99 -11.41 6.51 -15.37
C VAL A 99 -11.74 7.96 -15.66
N GLY A 100 -12.56 8.23 -16.70
CA GLY A 100 -12.89 9.59 -17.13
C GLY A 100 -11.69 10.36 -17.70
N GLU A 101 -11.87 11.67 -17.85
CA GLU A 101 -10.84 12.56 -18.39
C GLU A 101 -10.08 13.30 -17.29
N VAL A 102 -10.74 13.59 -16.16
CA VAL A 102 -10.12 14.27 -15.02
C VAL A 102 -9.91 13.35 -13.82
N TYR A 103 -9.01 13.76 -12.94
CA TYR A 103 -8.62 12.98 -11.75
C TYR A 103 -9.81 12.55 -10.88
N ALA A 104 -10.83 13.38 -10.76
CA ALA A 104 -11.99 13.12 -9.90
C ALA A 104 -12.94 12.05 -10.45
N ASP A 105 -12.97 11.84 -11.76
CA ASP A 105 -13.97 11.02 -12.45
C ASP A 105 -13.96 9.57 -11.99
N LEU A 106 -12.79 8.99 -11.84
CA LEU A 106 -12.68 7.61 -11.33
C LEU A 106 -13.37 7.47 -9.98
N GLY A 107 -13.13 8.41 -9.06
CA GLY A 107 -13.75 8.37 -7.74
C GLY A 107 -15.27 8.59 -7.78
N LEU A 108 -15.76 9.45 -8.67
CA LEU A 108 -17.18 9.70 -8.88
C LEU A 108 -17.86 8.45 -9.45
N ASN A 109 -17.32 7.90 -10.53
CA ASN A 109 -17.84 6.69 -11.17
C ASN A 109 -17.82 5.50 -10.22
N PHE A 110 -16.72 5.32 -9.48
CA PHE A 110 -16.59 4.27 -8.47
C PHE A 110 -17.70 4.36 -7.43
N ARG A 111 -17.92 5.54 -6.82
CA ARG A 111 -18.96 5.72 -5.81
C ARG A 111 -20.36 5.50 -6.35
N ARG A 112 -20.64 5.98 -7.57
CA ARG A 112 -21.93 5.75 -8.23
C ARG A 112 -22.19 4.25 -8.40
N ILE A 113 -21.23 3.49 -8.92
CA ILE A 113 -21.35 2.03 -9.09
C ILE A 113 -21.59 1.36 -7.73
N VAL A 114 -20.79 1.71 -6.70
CA VAL A 114 -20.95 1.16 -5.34
C VAL A 114 -22.35 1.44 -4.80
N SER A 115 -22.85 2.69 -4.88
CA SER A 115 -24.20 3.03 -4.42
C SER A 115 -25.27 2.24 -5.17
N THR A 116 -25.20 2.17 -6.49
CA THR A 116 -26.16 1.37 -7.29
C THR A 116 -26.20 -0.10 -6.86
N LEU A 117 -25.03 -0.72 -6.66
CA LEU A 117 -24.96 -2.12 -6.23
C LEU A 117 -25.49 -2.34 -4.82
N LEU A 118 -25.27 -1.38 -3.90
CA LEU A 118 -25.83 -1.44 -2.55
C LEU A 118 -27.35 -1.26 -2.57
N ASP A 119 -27.84 -0.23 -3.25
CA ASP A 119 -29.26 0.15 -3.23
C ASP A 119 -30.13 -0.88 -3.94
N GLU A 120 -29.74 -1.33 -5.13
CA GLU A 120 -30.51 -2.27 -5.95
C GLU A 120 -30.23 -3.75 -5.58
N GLY A 121 -28.99 -4.09 -5.16
CA GLY A 121 -28.58 -5.46 -4.91
C GLY A 121 -28.80 -5.93 -3.48
N VAL A 122 -28.50 -5.09 -2.48
CA VAL A 122 -28.35 -5.53 -1.10
C VAL A 122 -29.39 -4.92 -0.15
N ALA A 123 -29.80 -3.66 -0.34
CA ALA A 123 -30.61 -2.89 0.62
C ALA A 123 -31.88 -3.61 1.13
N HIS A 124 -32.56 -4.35 0.26
CA HIS A 124 -33.78 -5.08 0.63
C HIS A 124 -33.53 -6.46 1.26
N ARG A 125 -32.25 -6.84 1.50
CA ARG A 125 -31.84 -8.17 2.01
C ARG A 125 -30.91 -8.08 3.20
N LEU A 126 -30.90 -6.94 3.90
CA LEU A 126 -30.01 -6.70 5.05
C LEU A 126 -30.30 -7.68 6.21
N ASP A 127 -31.54 -8.13 6.37
CA ASP A 127 -31.89 -9.15 7.38
C ASP A 127 -31.16 -10.48 7.11
N ALA A 128 -31.05 -10.89 5.84
CA ALA A 128 -30.29 -12.10 5.48
C ALA A 128 -28.79 -11.95 5.74
N VAL A 129 -28.25 -10.75 5.51
CA VAL A 129 -26.84 -10.44 5.83
C VAL A 129 -26.60 -10.45 7.34
N ALA A 130 -27.51 -9.88 8.13
CA ALA A 130 -27.41 -9.90 9.58
C ALA A 130 -27.48 -11.35 10.12
N ALA A 131 -28.41 -12.16 9.60
CA ALA A 131 -28.53 -13.56 9.98
C ALA A 131 -27.26 -14.37 9.64
N GLU A 132 -26.64 -14.14 8.48
CA GLU A 132 -25.37 -14.78 8.11
C GLU A 132 -24.23 -14.40 9.07
N LEU A 133 -24.13 -13.12 9.46
CA LEU A 133 -23.12 -12.70 10.41
C LEU A 133 -23.31 -13.36 11.79
N GLU A 134 -24.56 -13.48 12.27
CA GLU A 134 -24.86 -14.16 13.54
C GLU A 134 -24.55 -15.66 13.44
N ALA A 135 -24.80 -16.29 12.32
CA ALA A 135 -24.42 -17.69 12.08
C ALA A 135 -22.90 -17.87 12.18
N VAL A 136 -22.12 -17.00 11.52
CA VAL A 136 -20.65 -17.02 11.62
C VAL A 136 -20.18 -16.80 13.06
N ARG A 137 -20.80 -15.90 13.82
CA ARG A 137 -20.47 -15.68 15.24
C ARG A 137 -20.71 -16.93 16.07
N ALA A 138 -21.86 -17.58 15.90
CA ALA A 138 -22.19 -18.79 16.62
C ALA A 138 -21.24 -19.95 16.27
N GLU A 139 -20.90 -20.13 14.99
CA GLU A 139 -19.92 -21.12 14.54
C GLU A 139 -18.52 -20.83 15.12
N ALA A 140 -18.09 -19.55 15.09
CA ALA A 140 -16.81 -19.12 15.63
C ALA A 140 -16.72 -19.38 17.14
N ASP A 141 -17.76 -19.02 17.90
CA ASP A 141 -17.83 -19.25 19.34
C ASP A 141 -17.73 -20.74 19.67
N ALA A 142 -18.45 -21.61 18.96
CA ALA A 142 -18.39 -23.05 19.16
C ALA A 142 -16.99 -23.64 18.85
N VAL A 143 -16.33 -23.16 17.80
CA VAL A 143 -14.96 -23.58 17.47
C VAL A 143 -13.97 -23.08 18.52
N LEU A 144 -14.07 -21.80 18.91
CA LEU A 144 -13.18 -21.20 19.91
C LEU A 144 -13.33 -21.87 21.28
N ASP A 145 -14.54 -22.20 21.73
CA ASP A 145 -14.77 -22.92 22.97
C ASP A 145 -14.14 -24.32 22.94
N ARG A 146 -14.25 -25.05 21.82
CA ARG A 146 -13.61 -26.34 21.64
C ARG A 146 -12.09 -26.23 21.65
N GLU A 147 -11.53 -25.26 20.95
CA GLU A 147 -10.07 -25.04 20.90
C GLU A 147 -9.51 -24.58 22.27
N LEU A 148 -10.19 -23.66 22.95
CA LEU A 148 -9.81 -23.22 24.29
C LEU A 148 -9.88 -24.37 25.31
N SER A 149 -10.90 -25.22 25.24
CA SER A 149 -10.98 -26.41 26.10
C SER A 149 -9.83 -27.37 25.83
N ALA A 150 -9.53 -27.65 24.57
CA ALA A 150 -8.40 -28.51 24.19
C ALA A 150 -7.04 -27.94 24.63
N LEU A 151 -6.90 -26.62 24.69
CA LEU A 151 -5.65 -25.97 25.06
C LEU A 151 -5.48 -25.79 26.58
N LEU A 152 -6.56 -25.39 27.29
CA LEU A 152 -6.51 -25.01 28.70
C LEU A 152 -6.83 -26.14 29.66
N ASP A 153 -7.60 -27.18 29.23
CA ASP A 153 -7.99 -28.34 30.06
C ASP A 153 -7.10 -29.58 29.78
N ALA A 154 -6.22 -29.51 28.77
CA ALA A 154 -5.31 -30.63 28.50
C ALA A 154 -4.47 -30.93 29.74
N THR A 155 -4.71 -32.08 30.36
CA THR A 155 -3.84 -32.60 31.39
C THR A 155 -2.42 -32.73 30.84
N PRO A 156 -1.36 -32.30 31.56
CA PRO A 156 0.01 -32.47 31.10
C PRO A 156 0.23 -33.92 30.68
N ALA A 157 0.75 -34.15 29.47
CA ALA A 157 1.15 -35.49 29.07
C ALA A 157 2.09 -36.07 30.17
N PRO A 158 1.88 -37.31 30.62
CA PRO A 158 2.79 -37.93 31.61
C PRO A 158 4.22 -37.76 31.11
N ALA A 159 5.09 -37.29 32.00
CA ALA A 159 6.51 -37.14 31.68
C ALA A 159 7.00 -38.46 31.09
N PRO A 160 7.80 -38.46 29.99
CA PRO A 160 8.35 -39.68 29.44
C PRO A 160 9.09 -40.40 30.55
N GLU A 161 8.74 -41.67 30.76
CA GLU A 161 9.38 -42.51 31.79
C GLU A 161 10.90 -42.39 31.64
N PRO A 162 11.64 -42.25 32.75
CA PRO A 162 13.09 -42.16 32.70
C PRO A 162 13.62 -43.40 31.99
N ALA A 163 14.35 -43.19 30.91
CA ALA A 163 14.95 -44.24 30.10
C ALA A 163 15.54 -45.32 30.98
N SER A 164 15.14 -46.56 30.76
CA SER A 164 15.57 -47.73 31.52
C SER A 164 17.11 -47.79 31.60
N GLY A 165 17.64 -48.38 32.67
CA GLY A 165 19.06 -48.36 32.99
C GLY A 165 20.03 -48.77 31.88
N TRP A 166 19.54 -49.45 30.85
CA TRP A 166 20.32 -49.89 29.68
C TRP A 166 20.71 -48.75 28.73
N THR A 167 19.85 -47.76 28.55
CA THR A 167 20.15 -46.60 27.70
C THR A 167 21.15 -45.65 28.34
N ARG A 168 21.23 -45.58 29.68
CA ARG A 168 22.29 -44.82 30.39
C ARG A 168 23.67 -45.43 30.22
N TRP A 169 23.76 -46.76 30.07
CA TRP A 169 25.02 -47.44 29.88
C TRP A 169 25.60 -47.23 28.48
N LEU A 170 24.78 -47.22 27.43
CA LEU A 170 25.19 -46.93 26.05
C LEU A 170 25.63 -45.47 25.85
N ALA A 171 25.05 -44.51 26.55
CA ALA A 171 25.45 -43.10 26.50
C ALA A 171 26.85 -42.81 27.08
N ARG A 172 27.43 -43.76 27.85
CA ARG A 172 28.80 -43.67 28.41
C ARG A 172 29.89 -44.11 27.44
N LEU A 173 29.54 -44.66 26.29
CA LEU A 173 30.48 -45.16 25.27
C LEU A 173 30.63 -44.21 24.08
N GLY A 174 30.74 -42.90 24.33
CA GLY A 174 31.50 -41.98 23.48
C GLY A 174 30.91 -41.57 22.14
N ALA A 175 29.61 -41.29 22.04
CA ALA A 175 29.07 -40.52 20.94
C ALA A 175 28.65 -39.14 21.45
N ARG A 176 29.31 -38.08 20.98
CA ARG A 176 28.87 -36.68 21.19
C ARG A 176 27.61 -36.44 20.35
N GLU A 177 26.45 -36.56 21.00
CA GLU A 177 25.23 -35.98 20.45
C GLU A 177 25.22 -34.45 20.66
N PRO A 178 24.69 -33.67 19.70
CA PRO A 178 24.48 -32.26 19.92
C PRO A 178 23.47 -32.06 21.06
N PRO A 179 23.58 -30.99 21.88
CA PRO A 179 22.71 -30.80 23.03
C PRO A 179 21.27 -30.58 22.56
N SER A 180 20.43 -31.58 22.76
CA SER A 180 18.98 -31.42 22.68
C SER A 180 18.53 -30.41 23.72
N PRO A 181 17.62 -29.47 23.40
CA PRO A 181 17.13 -28.53 24.38
C PRO A 181 16.50 -29.31 25.54
N ARG A 182 17.06 -29.17 26.74
CA ARG A 182 16.52 -29.75 27.98
C ARG A 182 15.17 -29.07 28.25
N ILE A 183 14.07 -29.72 27.92
CA ILE A 183 12.73 -29.33 28.36
C ILE A 183 12.69 -29.66 29.86
N ALA A 184 12.59 -28.62 30.70
CA ALA A 184 12.48 -28.76 32.15
C ALA A 184 11.22 -29.57 32.54
N PRO A 185 11.23 -30.40 33.60
CA PRO A 185 10.04 -31.08 34.11
C PRO A 185 9.01 -30.01 34.54
N GLY A 186 7.79 -30.00 33.94
CA GLY A 186 6.75 -28.97 34.14
C GLY A 186 6.43 -28.18 32.88
N ALA A 187 7.12 -28.40 31.74
CA ALA A 187 6.91 -27.64 30.51
C ALA A 187 5.49 -27.78 29.90
N GLY A 188 4.70 -28.76 30.30
CA GLY A 188 3.32 -28.98 29.82
C GLY A 188 2.35 -27.86 30.23
N ASP A 189 2.56 -27.22 31.36
CA ASP A 189 1.72 -26.14 31.91
C ASP A 189 2.36 -24.76 31.73
N SER A 190 3.55 -24.68 31.17
CA SER A 190 4.23 -23.42 30.89
C SER A 190 3.56 -22.69 29.71
N GLN A 191 3.62 -21.37 29.72
CA GLN A 191 3.14 -20.54 28.61
C GLN A 191 3.77 -20.94 27.26
N ALA A 192 5.06 -21.32 27.28
CA ALA A 192 5.78 -21.83 26.10
C ALA A 192 5.19 -23.15 25.60
N GLY A 193 4.79 -24.05 26.51
CA GLY A 193 4.11 -25.29 26.15
C GLY A 193 2.73 -25.09 25.55
N LEU A 194 1.97 -24.10 26.04
CA LEU A 194 0.68 -23.71 25.47
C LEU A 194 0.83 -23.16 24.05
N LEU A 195 1.77 -22.24 23.85
CA LEU A 195 2.05 -21.67 22.52
C LEU A 195 2.54 -22.75 21.55
N ALA A 196 3.44 -23.64 21.97
CA ALA A 196 3.94 -24.74 21.14
C ALA A 196 2.81 -25.69 20.70
N ARG A 197 1.85 -26.00 21.60
CA ARG A 197 0.66 -26.81 21.25
C ARG A 197 -0.23 -26.09 20.25
N LEU A 198 -0.43 -24.78 20.42
CA LEU A 198 -1.23 -23.98 19.50
C LEU A 198 -0.55 -23.87 18.12
N ASP A 199 0.77 -23.65 18.09
CA ASP A 199 1.56 -23.63 16.86
C ASP A 199 1.48 -24.98 16.12
N ALA A 200 1.57 -26.11 16.85
CA ALA A 200 1.40 -27.44 16.26
C ALA A 200 -0.01 -27.66 15.68
N ARG A 201 -1.06 -27.13 16.34
CA ARG A 201 -2.44 -27.20 15.83
C ARG A 201 -2.66 -26.30 14.61
N CYS A 202 -2.01 -25.14 14.57
CA CYS A 202 -2.01 -24.28 13.39
C CYS A 202 -1.27 -24.95 12.20
N ALA A 203 -0.13 -25.59 12.46
CA ALA A 203 0.65 -26.28 11.43
C ALA A 203 -0.02 -27.57 10.90
N ALA A 204 -0.84 -28.25 11.73
CA ALA A 204 -1.58 -29.45 11.35
C ALA A 204 -2.88 -29.13 10.60
N ALA A 205 -3.29 -27.87 10.52
CA ALA A 205 -4.42 -27.46 9.70
C ALA A 205 -3.98 -27.52 8.23
N ASP A 206 -4.76 -28.25 7.40
CA ASP A 206 -4.63 -28.16 5.95
C ASP A 206 -4.66 -26.67 5.54
N GLU A 207 -3.95 -26.30 4.46
CA GLU A 207 -3.83 -24.93 3.94
C GLU A 207 -5.19 -24.28 3.57
N ALA A 208 -6.32 -24.93 3.86
CA ALA A 208 -7.65 -24.43 3.59
C ALA A 208 -7.97 -23.21 4.48
N ASP A 209 -8.42 -22.12 3.86
CA ASP A 209 -8.91 -20.90 4.51
C ASP A 209 -10.28 -21.18 5.17
N THR A 210 -10.27 -21.97 6.25
CA THR A 210 -11.46 -22.41 6.98
C THR A 210 -11.66 -21.56 8.24
N LEU A 211 -12.90 -21.55 8.77
CA LEU A 211 -13.20 -20.88 10.04
C LEU A 211 -12.37 -21.48 11.19
N GLU A 212 -12.07 -22.77 11.16
CA GLU A 212 -11.23 -23.43 12.17
C GLU A 212 -9.79 -22.94 12.12
N SER A 213 -9.21 -22.81 10.91
CA SER A 213 -7.86 -22.27 10.76
C SER A 213 -7.80 -20.81 11.22
N ALA A 214 -8.80 -20.01 10.85
CA ALA A 214 -8.92 -18.62 11.30
C ALA A 214 -9.06 -18.49 12.83
N ALA A 215 -9.81 -19.40 13.47
CA ALA A 215 -9.98 -19.42 14.93
C ALA A 215 -8.66 -19.73 15.65
N ARG A 216 -7.89 -20.73 15.17
CA ARG A 216 -6.57 -21.07 15.73
C ARG A 216 -5.57 -19.93 15.55
N GLU A 217 -5.53 -19.31 14.39
CA GLU A 217 -4.68 -18.14 14.12
C GLU A 217 -5.05 -16.95 15.01
N ALA A 218 -6.35 -16.68 15.20
CA ALA A 218 -6.83 -15.66 16.09
C ALA A 218 -6.42 -15.93 17.54
N LEU A 219 -6.57 -17.17 18.04
CA LEU A 219 -6.11 -17.55 19.38
C LEU A 219 -4.59 -17.40 19.53
N ARG A 220 -3.82 -17.80 18.53
CA ARG A 220 -2.36 -17.63 18.51
C ARG A 220 -1.99 -16.15 18.63
N THR A 221 -2.65 -15.30 17.86
CA THR A 221 -2.47 -13.84 17.89
C THR A 221 -2.83 -13.28 19.27
N VAL A 222 -3.99 -13.63 19.81
CA VAL A 222 -4.45 -13.19 21.13
C VAL A 222 -3.50 -13.64 22.23
N PHE A 223 -3.11 -14.91 22.25
CA PHE A 223 -2.20 -15.44 23.27
C PHE A 223 -0.85 -14.73 23.23
N GLY A 224 -0.27 -14.57 22.03
CA GLY A 224 1.01 -13.88 21.84
C GLY A 224 0.97 -12.45 22.37
N HIS A 225 -0.08 -11.69 22.05
CA HIS A 225 -0.21 -10.30 22.46
C HIS A 225 -0.50 -10.17 23.96
N VAL A 226 -1.41 -10.99 24.52
CA VAL A 226 -1.70 -10.98 25.96
C VAL A 226 -0.46 -11.32 26.77
N ILE A 227 0.30 -12.35 26.39
CA ILE A 227 1.55 -12.71 27.05
C ILE A 227 2.59 -11.58 26.96
N ALA A 228 2.75 -10.98 25.76
CA ALA A 228 3.68 -9.88 25.58
C ALA A 228 3.29 -8.65 26.40
N ARG A 229 1.99 -8.37 26.56
CA ARG A 229 1.47 -7.22 27.30
C ARG A 229 1.49 -7.42 28.80
N GLN A 230 1.07 -8.60 29.30
CA GLN A 230 0.84 -8.88 30.73
C GLN A 230 1.99 -9.66 31.38
N GLY A 231 2.95 -10.17 30.60
CA GLY A 231 3.99 -11.07 31.07
C GLY A 231 3.49 -12.51 31.31
N MET A 232 2.18 -12.74 31.26
CA MET A 232 1.54 -14.04 31.44
C MET A 232 0.22 -14.14 30.66
N LEU A 233 -0.18 -15.38 30.34
CA LEU A 233 -1.50 -15.60 29.74
C LEU A 233 -2.59 -15.48 30.81
N ILE A 234 -3.51 -14.57 30.61
CA ILE A 234 -4.75 -14.48 31.37
C ILE A 234 -5.64 -15.66 30.94
N ARG A 235 -5.95 -16.60 31.84
CA ARG A 235 -6.73 -17.83 31.53
C ARG A 235 -8.25 -17.59 31.61
N ASP A 236 -8.71 -16.36 31.47
CA ASP A 236 -10.14 -16.04 31.37
C ASP A 236 -10.65 -16.44 29.98
N ARG A 237 -11.38 -17.56 29.93
CA ARG A 237 -11.91 -18.10 28.67
C ARG A 237 -12.89 -17.15 27.99
N ALA A 238 -13.70 -16.43 28.75
CA ALA A 238 -14.67 -15.52 28.21
C ALA A 238 -13.98 -14.35 27.51
N LEU A 239 -12.92 -13.80 28.13
CA LEU A 239 -12.09 -12.76 27.54
C LEU A 239 -11.36 -13.26 26.29
N LEU A 240 -10.69 -14.41 26.37
CA LEU A 240 -9.94 -14.98 25.23
C LEU A 240 -10.86 -15.28 24.04
N ARG A 241 -12.05 -15.87 24.30
CA ARG A 241 -13.07 -16.13 23.28
C ARG A 241 -13.55 -14.82 22.66
N ARG A 242 -13.88 -13.81 23.49
CA ARG A 242 -14.33 -12.49 23.01
C ARG A 242 -13.30 -11.84 22.09
N LEU A 243 -12.02 -11.80 22.48
CA LEU A 243 -10.95 -11.22 21.68
C LEU A 243 -10.75 -11.97 20.36
N ALA A 244 -10.63 -13.29 20.41
CA ALA A 244 -10.46 -14.12 19.22
C ALA A 244 -11.70 -14.10 18.33
N GLY A 245 -12.92 -14.09 18.92
CA GLY A 245 -14.19 -14.00 18.22
C GLY A 245 -14.32 -12.73 17.37
N ILE A 246 -13.85 -11.58 17.88
CA ILE A 246 -13.83 -10.32 17.11
C ILE A 246 -12.94 -10.49 15.87
N LEU A 247 -11.73 -11.05 16.02
CA LEU A 247 -10.80 -11.24 14.90
C LEU A 247 -11.37 -12.19 13.85
N VAL A 248 -11.92 -13.33 14.29
CA VAL A 248 -12.54 -14.33 13.40
C VAL A 248 -13.74 -13.75 12.67
N THR A 249 -14.65 -13.09 13.39
CA THR A 249 -15.87 -12.53 12.81
C THR A 249 -15.56 -11.43 11.78
N ASN A 250 -14.60 -10.54 12.06
CA ASN A 250 -14.19 -9.52 11.11
C ASN A 250 -13.58 -10.10 9.83
N ARG A 251 -12.94 -11.27 9.90
CA ARG A 251 -12.36 -11.98 8.74
C ARG A 251 -13.39 -12.87 8.07
N CYS A 252 -13.83 -13.93 8.75
CA CYS A 252 -14.73 -14.93 8.17
C CYS A 252 -16.13 -14.39 7.91
N GLY A 253 -16.63 -13.49 8.76
CA GLY A 253 -17.91 -12.80 8.55
C GLY A 253 -17.90 -11.97 7.27
N SER A 254 -16.81 -11.23 7.03
CA SER A 254 -16.65 -10.50 5.76
C SER A 254 -16.67 -11.44 4.57
N ASP A 255 -15.87 -12.52 4.58
CA ASP A 255 -15.78 -13.46 3.49
C ASP A 255 -17.12 -14.16 3.20
N ARG A 256 -17.87 -14.58 4.25
CA ARG A 256 -19.20 -15.21 4.15
C ARG A 256 -20.26 -14.24 3.62
N ILE A 257 -20.30 -13.01 4.16
CA ILE A 257 -21.16 -11.93 3.64
C ILE A 257 -20.83 -11.68 2.16
N GLY A 258 -19.57 -11.60 1.84
CA GLY A 258 -19.12 -11.41 0.47
C GLY A 258 -19.58 -12.52 -0.49
N ALA A 259 -19.54 -13.77 -0.05
CA ALA A 259 -20.06 -14.91 -0.82
C ALA A 259 -21.60 -14.84 -0.98
N LEU A 260 -22.29 -14.47 0.10
CA LEU A 260 -23.76 -14.33 0.10
C LEU A 260 -24.24 -13.25 -0.87
N ILE A 261 -23.61 -12.07 -0.86
CA ILE A 261 -24.04 -10.93 -1.69
C ILE A 261 -23.53 -11.00 -3.14
N ALA A 262 -22.54 -11.83 -3.43
CA ALA A 262 -21.93 -11.92 -4.78
C ALA A 262 -22.96 -12.11 -5.89
N PRO A 263 -23.89 -13.08 -5.85
CA PRO A 263 -24.88 -13.28 -6.92
C PRO A 263 -25.84 -12.08 -7.05
N TRP A 264 -26.12 -11.36 -5.96
CA TRP A 264 -27.00 -10.19 -5.99
C TRP A 264 -26.33 -9.01 -6.69
N ILE A 265 -25.04 -8.78 -6.38
CA ILE A 265 -24.21 -7.75 -7.02
C ILE A 265 -24.00 -8.06 -8.49
N GLU A 266 -23.74 -9.32 -8.84
CA GLU A 266 -23.54 -9.76 -10.22
C GLU A 266 -24.78 -9.53 -11.07
N ALA A 267 -25.98 -9.85 -10.57
CA ALA A 267 -27.23 -9.61 -11.27
C ALA A 267 -27.48 -8.11 -11.55
N VAL A 268 -27.19 -7.24 -10.57
CA VAL A 268 -27.31 -5.78 -10.78
C VAL A 268 -26.24 -5.28 -11.74
N ALA A 269 -25.01 -5.73 -11.62
CA ALA A 269 -23.91 -5.33 -12.51
C ALA A 269 -24.22 -5.70 -13.98
N GLU A 270 -24.82 -6.88 -14.22
CA GLU A 270 -25.28 -7.32 -15.53
C GLU A 270 -26.43 -6.46 -16.05
N ALA A 271 -27.45 -6.21 -15.21
CA ALA A 271 -28.60 -5.38 -15.58
C ALA A 271 -28.19 -3.93 -15.90
N GLN A 272 -27.19 -3.38 -15.20
CA GLN A 272 -26.63 -2.06 -15.44
C GLN A 272 -25.60 -2.01 -16.58
N GLY A 273 -25.24 -3.16 -17.18
CA GLY A 273 -24.28 -3.26 -18.26
C GLY A 273 -22.84 -2.90 -17.83
N TYR A 274 -22.47 -3.09 -16.56
CA TYR A 274 -21.12 -2.81 -16.11
C TYR A 274 -20.13 -3.84 -16.67
N HIS A 275 -19.08 -3.37 -17.32
CA HIS A 275 -18.07 -4.26 -17.88
C HIS A 275 -17.28 -4.97 -16.77
N ARG A 276 -17.13 -6.28 -16.90
CA ARG A 276 -16.33 -7.11 -15.99
C ARG A 276 -15.03 -7.50 -16.67
N PRO A 277 -13.86 -7.13 -16.10
CA PRO A 277 -12.56 -7.49 -16.65
C PRO A 277 -12.43 -9.00 -16.85
N ALA A 278 -12.10 -9.43 -18.06
CA ALA A 278 -11.98 -10.84 -18.39
C ALA A 278 -10.77 -11.49 -17.69
N PRO A 279 -10.87 -12.75 -17.24
CA PRO A 279 -9.73 -13.52 -16.76
C PRO A 279 -8.64 -13.64 -17.83
N GLN A 280 -7.39 -13.52 -17.41
CA GLN A 280 -6.23 -13.57 -18.29
C GLN A 280 -5.34 -14.76 -17.96
N ALA A 281 -4.96 -15.56 -18.99
CA ALA A 281 -3.98 -16.62 -18.83
C ALA A 281 -2.59 -16.07 -18.49
N GLU A 282 -2.25 -14.91 -19.05
CA GLU A 282 -1.00 -14.19 -18.85
C GLU A 282 -1.27 -12.76 -18.36
N PRO A 283 -1.59 -12.57 -17.07
CA PRO A 283 -1.92 -11.26 -16.53
C PRO A 283 -0.78 -10.25 -16.72
N VAL A 284 -1.10 -9.07 -17.22
CA VAL A 284 -0.23 -7.90 -17.19
C VAL A 284 -0.47 -7.16 -15.89
N VAL A 285 0.61 -6.79 -15.20
CA VAL A 285 0.53 -5.93 -14.03
C VAL A 285 1.30 -4.64 -14.28
N MET A 286 0.59 -3.52 -14.22
CA MET A 286 1.19 -2.18 -14.20
C MET A 286 1.13 -1.65 -12.77
N THR A 287 2.23 -1.12 -12.26
CA THR A 287 2.24 -0.49 -10.93
C THR A 287 3.03 0.79 -10.94
N VAL A 288 2.47 1.83 -10.31
CA VAL A 288 3.14 3.11 -10.14
C VAL A 288 3.51 3.33 -8.68
N LYS A 289 4.73 3.77 -8.45
CA LYS A 289 5.32 4.05 -7.14
C LYS A 289 5.88 5.46 -7.06
N GLY A 290 5.74 6.07 -5.90
CA GLY A 290 6.18 7.42 -5.62
C GLY A 290 5.55 7.95 -4.35
N ALA A 291 6.05 9.06 -3.83
CA ALA A 291 5.55 9.70 -2.62
C ALA A 291 4.06 10.10 -2.73
N SER A 292 3.44 10.45 -1.62
CA SER A 292 2.12 11.08 -1.64
C SER A 292 2.19 12.39 -2.41
N ALA A 293 1.19 12.68 -3.24
CA ALA A 293 1.11 13.84 -4.12
C ALA A 293 2.21 13.95 -5.22
N SER A 294 2.96 12.86 -5.49
CA SER A 294 3.96 12.85 -6.58
C SER A 294 3.37 12.77 -8.00
N GLY A 295 2.04 12.69 -8.14
CA GLY A 295 1.39 12.63 -9.45
C GLY A 295 1.17 11.22 -10.00
N LYS A 296 1.17 10.18 -9.16
CA LYS A 296 0.93 8.78 -9.60
C LYS A 296 -0.34 8.62 -10.45
N SER A 297 -1.42 9.24 -10.04
CA SER A 297 -2.70 9.09 -10.74
C SER A 297 -2.80 9.93 -12.02
N THR A 298 -1.91 10.91 -12.24
CA THR A 298 -1.92 11.74 -13.45
C THR A 298 -1.33 11.04 -14.67
N ILE A 299 -0.59 9.93 -14.46
CA ILE A 299 -0.02 9.15 -15.59
C ILE A 299 -0.99 8.12 -16.17
N ARG A 300 -2.21 8.03 -15.63
CA ARG A 300 -3.20 7.00 -16.05
C ARG A 300 -3.56 7.06 -17.54
N PRO A 301 -3.72 8.21 -18.20
CA PRO A 301 -3.92 8.26 -19.64
C PRO A 301 -2.76 7.62 -20.42
N TYR A 302 -1.52 7.83 -19.99
CA TYR A 302 -0.34 7.24 -20.62
C TYR A 302 -0.25 5.73 -20.36
N GLN A 303 -0.68 5.24 -19.19
CA GLN A 303 -0.82 3.80 -18.90
C GLN A 303 -1.87 3.15 -19.81
N ARG A 304 -2.98 3.86 -20.07
CA ARG A 304 -4.00 3.41 -21.04
C ARG A 304 -3.41 3.30 -22.45
N GLY A 305 -2.65 4.30 -22.89
CA GLY A 305 -1.93 4.26 -24.16
C GLY A 305 -0.92 3.11 -24.21
N LEU A 306 -0.18 2.84 -23.12
CA LEU A 306 0.73 1.69 -23.02
C LEU A 306 -0.04 0.37 -23.16
N ALA A 307 -1.17 0.21 -22.47
CA ALA A 307 -2.01 -0.99 -22.58
C ALA A 307 -2.33 -1.31 -24.04
N GLY A 308 -2.76 -0.29 -24.83
CA GLY A 308 -3.00 -0.44 -26.27
C GLY A 308 -1.75 -0.86 -27.05
N ARG A 309 -0.57 -0.25 -26.78
CA ARG A 309 0.68 -0.59 -27.46
C ARG A 309 1.15 -2.03 -27.22
N ILE A 310 0.87 -2.58 -26.05
CA ILE A 310 1.25 -3.95 -25.67
C ILE A 310 0.16 -5.00 -25.96
N GLY A 311 -0.93 -4.60 -26.62
CA GLY A 311 -2.03 -5.48 -27.00
C GLY A 311 -2.94 -5.90 -25.83
N ALA A 312 -2.97 -5.17 -24.72
CA ALA A 312 -3.85 -5.43 -23.59
C ALA A 312 -5.05 -4.47 -23.62
N ALA A 313 -6.27 -5.02 -23.59
CA ALA A 313 -7.46 -4.20 -23.57
C ALA A 313 -7.60 -3.46 -22.24
N TRP A 314 -7.74 -2.14 -22.27
CA TRP A 314 -7.81 -1.33 -21.05
C TRP A 314 -8.96 -1.73 -20.13
N GLN A 315 -10.09 -2.09 -20.69
CA GLN A 315 -11.27 -2.51 -19.95
C GLN A 315 -11.07 -3.82 -19.17
N ASP A 316 -10.02 -4.60 -19.49
CA ASP A 316 -9.67 -5.82 -18.78
C ASP A 316 -8.68 -5.58 -17.63
N PHE A 317 -8.40 -4.33 -17.30
CA PHE A 317 -7.64 -3.97 -16.10
C PHE A 317 -8.56 -3.70 -14.90
N ALA A 318 -8.32 -4.39 -13.79
CA ALA A 318 -8.82 -3.98 -12.48
C ALA A 318 -7.89 -2.87 -11.94
N VAL A 319 -8.47 -1.69 -11.66
CA VAL A 319 -7.72 -0.51 -11.20
C VAL A 319 -7.69 -0.48 -9.68
N ILE A 320 -6.61 -0.94 -9.08
CA ILE A 320 -6.43 -1.06 -7.63
C ILE A 320 -5.92 0.27 -7.06
N THR A 321 -6.85 1.08 -6.55
CA THR A 321 -6.58 2.40 -5.98
C THR A 321 -7.45 2.69 -4.75
N PRO A 322 -7.11 2.14 -3.57
CA PRO A 322 -7.91 2.21 -2.33
C PRO A 322 -8.27 3.63 -1.87
N ASP A 323 -7.52 4.62 -2.28
CA ASP A 323 -7.79 6.02 -1.93
C ASP A 323 -9.18 6.52 -2.38
N VAL A 324 -9.79 5.91 -3.42
CA VAL A 324 -11.14 6.29 -3.89
C VAL A 324 -12.24 5.91 -2.88
N TRP A 325 -11.98 4.95 -1.98
CA TRP A 325 -12.93 4.51 -0.96
C TRP A 325 -13.21 5.58 0.09
N ARG A 326 -12.24 6.45 0.39
CA ARG A 326 -12.31 7.39 1.52
C ARG A 326 -13.57 8.24 1.55
N LYS A 327 -13.97 8.80 0.39
CA LYS A 327 -15.20 9.62 0.29
C LYS A 327 -16.49 8.79 0.27
N PHE A 328 -16.40 7.48 0.15
CA PHE A 328 -17.54 6.58 0.34
C PHE A 328 -17.66 6.16 1.81
N LEU A 329 -16.55 5.87 2.46
CA LEU A 329 -16.49 5.46 3.85
C LEU A 329 -16.88 6.59 4.82
N LEU A 330 -16.71 7.84 4.42
CA LEU A 330 -16.95 9.02 5.25
C LEU A 330 -17.44 10.19 4.39
N ASP A 331 -18.56 10.77 4.80
CA ASP A 331 -19.01 12.04 4.27
C ASP A 331 -18.15 13.18 4.82
N TYR A 332 -17.35 13.79 3.95
CA TYR A 332 -16.42 14.86 4.34
C TYR A 332 -17.14 16.17 4.68
N ASP A 333 -18.32 16.41 4.10
CA ASP A 333 -19.04 17.65 4.28
C ASP A 333 -19.74 17.70 5.64
N SER A 334 -20.07 16.51 6.21
CA SER A 334 -20.64 16.39 7.57
C SER A 334 -19.63 16.66 8.70
N LEU A 335 -18.34 16.78 8.39
CA LEU A 335 -17.28 16.88 9.41
C LEU A 335 -17.06 18.28 9.97
N GLY A 336 -17.63 19.34 9.35
CA GLY A 336 -17.39 20.71 9.76
C GLY A 336 -15.88 21.03 9.89
N PRO A 337 -15.42 21.55 11.05
CA PRO A 337 -14.00 21.88 11.28
C PRO A 337 -13.06 20.67 11.17
N ALA A 338 -13.54 19.45 11.43
CA ALA A 338 -12.76 18.22 11.34
C ALA A 338 -12.52 17.75 9.89
N ARG A 339 -13.09 18.41 8.87
CA ARG A 339 -12.94 18.06 7.45
C ARG A 339 -11.48 17.92 7.01
N ARG A 340 -10.59 18.70 7.58
CA ARG A 340 -9.15 18.62 7.26
C ARG A 340 -8.53 17.28 7.66
N TYR A 341 -9.09 16.60 8.67
CA TYR A 341 -8.66 15.28 9.13
C TYR A 341 -9.41 14.13 8.43
N ALA A 342 -10.24 14.38 7.42
CA ALA A 342 -11.01 13.34 6.72
C ALA A 342 -10.14 12.19 6.17
N GLY A 343 -8.93 12.50 5.70
CA GLY A 343 -7.96 11.50 5.28
C GLY A 343 -7.53 10.56 6.42
N PRO A 344 -6.95 11.08 7.51
CA PRO A 344 -6.61 10.29 8.71
C PRO A 344 -7.81 9.56 9.33
N LEU A 345 -9.00 10.17 9.38
CA LEU A 345 -10.22 9.56 9.94
C LEU A 345 -10.65 8.27 9.21
N THR A 346 -10.32 8.13 7.94
CA THR A 346 -10.62 6.92 7.14
C THR A 346 -9.43 5.97 7.02
N GLY A 347 -8.24 6.37 7.48
CA GLY A 347 -6.98 5.68 7.18
C GLY A 347 -6.98 4.21 7.56
N HIS A 348 -7.27 3.90 8.80
CA HIS A 348 -7.26 2.52 9.31
C HIS A 348 -8.31 1.63 8.65
N GLU A 349 -9.49 2.14 8.35
CA GLU A 349 -10.50 1.33 7.67
C GLU A 349 -10.10 1.01 6.23
N VAL A 350 -9.53 1.99 5.53
CA VAL A 350 -8.96 1.75 4.19
C VAL A 350 -7.89 0.65 4.25
N GLU A 351 -7.03 0.62 5.27
CA GLU A 351 -6.03 -0.43 5.46
C GLU A 351 -6.66 -1.82 5.68
N ILE A 352 -7.72 -1.88 6.49
CA ILE A 352 -8.47 -3.12 6.74
C ILE A 352 -9.11 -3.65 5.46
N VAL A 353 -9.80 -2.79 4.71
CA VAL A 353 -10.43 -3.17 3.44
C VAL A 353 -9.39 -3.57 2.39
N ASP A 354 -8.25 -2.87 2.35
CA ASP A 354 -7.15 -3.15 1.44
C ASP A 354 -6.51 -4.52 1.71
N ALA A 355 -6.35 -4.91 2.98
CA ALA A 355 -5.90 -6.25 3.35
C ALA A 355 -6.91 -7.35 2.94
N LYS A 356 -8.22 -7.07 3.03
CA LYS A 356 -9.26 -7.97 2.54
C LYS A 356 -9.21 -8.10 1.00
N LEU A 357 -9.00 -6.99 0.29
CA LEU A 357 -8.83 -6.98 -1.16
C LEU A 357 -7.64 -7.85 -1.59
N ASP A 358 -6.51 -7.79 -0.88
CA ASP A 358 -5.35 -8.63 -1.19
C ASP A 358 -5.67 -10.13 -1.10
N ARG A 359 -6.40 -10.55 -0.07
CA ARG A 359 -6.88 -11.94 0.04
C ARG A 359 -7.85 -12.30 -1.09
N TYR A 360 -8.79 -11.41 -1.40
CA TYR A 360 -9.74 -11.62 -2.48
C TYR A 360 -9.06 -11.83 -3.84
N ILE A 361 -8.10 -10.96 -4.20
CA ILE A 361 -7.32 -11.07 -5.43
C ILE A 361 -6.45 -12.33 -5.43
N THR A 362 -5.87 -12.70 -4.28
CA THR A 362 -5.09 -13.94 -4.14
C THR A 362 -5.95 -15.17 -4.44
N ARG A 363 -7.18 -15.23 -3.91
CA ARG A 363 -8.13 -16.30 -4.24
C ARG A 363 -8.52 -16.31 -5.73
N LYS A 364 -8.73 -15.14 -6.34
CA LYS A 364 -8.99 -15.05 -7.79
C LYS A 364 -7.82 -15.60 -8.60
N ALA A 365 -6.59 -15.29 -8.21
CA ALA A 365 -5.40 -15.79 -8.88
C ALA A 365 -5.25 -17.30 -8.75
N ALA A 366 -5.48 -17.86 -7.55
CA ALA A 366 -5.45 -19.29 -7.31
C ALA A 366 -6.49 -20.07 -8.14
N ASN A 367 -7.63 -19.43 -8.43
CA ASN A 367 -8.72 -19.99 -9.23
C ASN A 367 -8.61 -19.69 -10.74
N GLY A 368 -7.50 -19.13 -11.21
CA GLY A 368 -7.31 -18.77 -12.63
C GLY A 368 -8.27 -17.68 -13.14
N ARG A 369 -8.82 -16.85 -12.25
CA ARG A 369 -9.82 -15.81 -12.57
C ARG A 369 -9.25 -14.39 -12.50
N LEU A 370 -7.94 -14.25 -12.53
CA LEU A 370 -7.29 -12.95 -12.42
C LEU A 370 -7.33 -12.21 -13.77
N SER A 371 -7.75 -10.95 -13.74
CA SER A 371 -7.67 -10.01 -14.86
C SER A 371 -6.30 -9.32 -14.90
N HIS A 372 -6.04 -8.42 -15.84
CA HIS A 372 -4.94 -7.49 -15.74
C HIS A 372 -5.11 -6.59 -14.52
N LEU A 373 -3.98 -6.12 -13.93
CA LEU A 373 -4.01 -5.25 -12.76
C LEU A 373 -3.27 -3.93 -13.04
N LEU A 374 -3.91 -2.81 -12.71
CA LEU A 374 -3.27 -1.51 -12.58
C LEU A 374 -3.24 -1.13 -11.09
N ILE A 375 -2.05 -1.04 -10.49
CA ILE A 375 -1.89 -0.86 -9.04
C ILE A 375 -1.36 0.55 -8.74
N ASP A 376 -2.19 1.37 -8.11
CA ASP A 376 -1.86 2.70 -7.59
C ASP A 376 -2.00 2.69 -6.06
N ARG A 377 -1.01 2.13 -5.37
CA ARG A 377 -0.93 2.05 -3.91
C ARG A 377 0.33 2.73 -3.42
N PHE A 378 0.26 3.38 -2.25
CA PHE A 378 1.42 4.03 -1.64
C PHE A 378 2.38 3.05 -0.98
N ARG A 379 1.95 1.95 -0.41
CA ARG A 379 2.77 1.05 0.42
C ARG A 379 4.04 0.56 -0.27
N PHE A 380 5.20 0.81 0.34
CA PHE A 380 6.51 0.30 -0.10
C PHE A 380 6.90 -1.02 0.58
N ASP A 381 6.49 -1.23 1.82
CA ASP A 381 6.65 -2.49 2.56
C ASP A 381 5.90 -3.65 1.89
N SER A 382 4.75 -3.36 1.29
CA SER A 382 4.01 -4.32 0.47
C SER A 382 4.73 -4.71 -0.83
N PHE A 383 6.00 -4.35 -0.98
CA PHE A 383 6.86 -4.66 -2.12
C PHE A 383 7.96 -5.67 -1.78
N SER A 384 7.95 -6.21 -0.58
CA SER A 384 8.80 -7.33 -0.23
C SER A 384 8.44 -8.54 -1.08
N THR A 385 9.44 -9.18 -1.66
CA THR A 385 9.30 -10.50 -2.28
C THR A 385 9.38 -11.61 -1.23
N GLU A 386 9.73 -11.25 0.00
CA GLU A 386 9.79 -12.18 1.12
C GLU A 386 8.38 -12.32 1.71
N ALA A 387 7.92 -13.56 1.85
CA ALA A 387 6.70 -13.85 2.58
C ALA A 387 6.93 -13.46 4.06
N GLY A 388 6.17 -12.49 4.55
CA GLY A 388 6.00 -12.33 5.98
C GLY A 388 5.35 -13.59 6.56
N SER A 389 5.52 -13.85 7.84
CA SER A 389 4.94 -15.00 8.55
C SER A 389 3.42 -15.16 8.35
N ASP A 390 2.73 -14.11 7.92
CA ASP A 390 1.28 -14.05 7.80
C ASP A 390 0.78 -13.96 6.34
N GLY A 391 1.66 -14.14 5.33
CA GLY A 391 1.30 -13.91 3.92
C GLY A 391 0.91 -12.45 3.60
N ALA A 392 0.77 -11.61 4.62
CA ALA A 392 0.53 -10.18 4.50
C ALA A 392 1.80 -9.50 3.97
N GLY A 393 1.66 -8.68 2.94
CA GLY A 393 2.77 -7.90 2.40
C GLY A 393 3.34 -8.40 1.08
N GLN A 394 2.89 -9.54 0.54
CA GLN A 394 3.26 -9.93 -0.81
C GLN A 394 2.47 -9.12 -1.84
N LEU A 395 3.22 -8.44 -2.71
CA LEU A 395 2.63 -7.63 -3.76
C LEU A 395 1.72 -8.40 -4.70
N LEU A 396 0.58 -7.79 -5.02
CA LEU A 396 -0.23 -8.20 -6.16
C LEU A 396 0.56 -8.26 -7.47
N THR A 397 1.67 -7.52 -7.57
CA THR A 397 2.63 -7.55 -8.68
C THR A 397 3.19 -8.96 -8.95
N ARG A 398 3.24 -9.83 -7.93
CA ARG A 398 3.70 -11.23 -8.07
C ARG A 398 2.87 -12.06 -9.06
N PHE A 399 1.64 -11.66 -9.29
CA PHE A 399 0.74 -12.35 -10.21
C PHE A 399 0.94 -11.97 -11.67
N GLY A 400 1.73 -10.93 -11.97
CA GLY A 400 1.99 -10.52 -13.34
C GLY A 400 2.85 -11.54 -14.09
N HIS A 401 2.39 -11.98 -15.26
CA HIS A 401 3.23 -12.67 -16.24
C HIS A 401 4.22 -11.67 -16.87
N ARG A 402 3.73 -10.47 -17.20
CA ARG A 402 4.53 -9.31 -17.56
C ARG A 402 4.29 -8.18 -16.56
N VAL A 403 5.36 -7.53 -16.08
CA VAL A 403 5.30 -6.51 -15.02
C VAL A 403 5.87 -5.19 -15.55
N TYR A 404 5.11 -4.11 -15.36
CA TYR A 404 5.50 -2.74 -15.68
C TYR A 404 5.58 -1.92 -14.41
N LEU A 405 6.78 -1.45 -14.04
CA LEU A 405 7.05 -0.68 -12.83
C LEU A 405 7.35 0.77 -13.21
N GLN A 406 6.52 1.71 -12.78
CA GLN A 406 6.75 3.13 -12.94
C GLN A 406 7.13 3.75 -11.59
N PHE A 407 8.25 4.48 -11.55
CA PHE A 407 8.74 5.18 -10.37
C PHE A 407 8.63 6.69 -10.58
N MET A 408 7.74 7.35 -9.81
CA MET A 408 7.57 8.80 -9.87
C MET A 408 8.61 9.47 -8.99
N VAL A 409 9.47 10.26 -9.58
CA VAL A 409 10.46 11.10 -8.91
C VAL A 409 9.96 12.53 -8.97
N THR A 410 9.62 13.07 -7.81
CA THR A 410 9.11 14.45 -7.66
C THR A 410 9.79 15.06 -6.44
N PRO A 411 10.34 16.27 -6.52
CA PRO A 411 10.96 16.95 -5.39
C PRO A 411 10.02 17.00 -4.17
N PRO A 412 10.51 16.71 -2.97
CA PRO A 412 9.68 16.69 -1.76
C PRO A 412 8.91 18.00 -1.52
N GLU A 413 9.53 19.16 -1.77
CA GLU A 413 8.90 20.46 -1.64
C GLU A 413 7.70 20.64 -2.59
N GLU A 414 7.79 20.12 -3.81
CA GLU A 414 6.67 20.14 -4.75
C GLU A 414 5.52 19.24 -4.29
N THR A 415 5.82 18.13 -3.63
CA THR A 415 4.77 17.25 -3.10
C THR A 415 3.95 17.94 -2.02
N VAL A 416 4.55 18.85 -1.24
CA VAL A 416 3.86 19.67 -0.22
C VAL A 416 2.89 20.64 -0.90
N GLU A 417 3.36 21.39 -1.89
CA GLU A 417 2.52 22.34 -2.66
C GLU A 417 1.35 21.65 -3.37
N ARG A 418 1.62 20.53 -4.01
CA ARG A 418 0.60 19.73 -4.70
C ARG A 418 -0.41 19.11 -3.74
N ALA A 419 0.02 18.69 -2.56
CA ALA A 419 -0.87 18.16 -1.53
C ALA A 419 -1.80 19.24 -0.98
N TRP A 420 -1.32 20.47 -0.84
CA TRP A 420 -2.13 21.62 -0.45
C TRP A 420 -3.24 21.90 -1.48
N LYS A 421 -2.88 22.06 -2.77
CA LYS A 421 -3.85 22.26 -3.86
C LYS A 421 -4.90 21.15 -3.89
N ARG A 422 -4.48 19.88 -3.75
CA ARG A 422 -5.40 18.75 -3.67
C ARG A 422 -6.33 18.84 -2.45
N GLY A 423 -5.83 19.37 -1.33
CA GLY A 423 -6.62 19.65 -0.13
C GLY A 423 -7.72 20.65 -0.41
N GLU A 424 -7.40 21.76 -1.06
CA GLU A 424 -8.37 22.80 -1.44
C GLU A 424 -9.43 22.28 -2.43
N GLU A 425 -9.00 21.56 -3.47
CA GLU A 425 -9.91 21.06 -4.50
C GLU A 425 -10.79 19.89 -4.03
N PHE A 426 -10.24 18.96 -3.27
CA PHE A 426 -10.90 17.67 -2.96
C PHE A 426 -11.09 17.40 -1.47
N GLY A 427 -10.68 18.30 -0.58
CA GLY A 427 -10.73 18.10 0.88
C GLY A 427 -9.72 17.08 1.41
N ARG A 428 -8.71 16.70 0.62
CA ARG A 428 -7.71 15.69 0.97
C ARG A 428 -6.42 16.34 1.46
N TYR A 429 -6.52 17.00 2.59
CA TYR A 429 -5.35 17.60 3.25
C TYR A 429 -4.46 16.54 3.90
N LYS A 430 -3.20 16.90 4.14
CA LYS A 430 -2.23 16.09 4.86
C LYS A 430 -1.23 16.99 5.59
N ALA A 431 -0.81 16.60 6.78
CA ALA A 431 0.24 17.31 7.52
C ALA A 431 1.56 17.31 6.74
N VAL A 432 2.31 18.40 6.81
CA VAL A 432 3.60 18.54 6.09
C VAL A 432 4.59 17.47 6.54
N GLU A 433 4.68 17.22 7.85
CA GLU A 433 5.57 16.21 8.41
C GLU A 433 5.26 14.81 7.88
N ASP A 434 3.96 14.44 7.80
CA ASP A 434 3.53 13.17 7.21
C ASP A 434 3.86 13.09 5.71
N LEU A 435 3.78 14.21 4.98
CA LEU A 435 4.14 14.25 3.55
C LEU A 435 5.64 14.04 3.36
N LEU A 436 6.45 14.75 4.14
CA LEU A 436 7.91 14.62 4.08
C LEU A 436 8.38 13.25 4.55
N ALA A 437 7.77 12.68 5.60
CA ALA A 437 8.03 11.31 6.03
C ALA A 437 7.73 10.30 4.92
N HIS A 438 6.61 10.45 4.21
CA HIS A 438 6.29 9.61 3.05
C HIS A 438 7.27 9.78 1.87
N ASN A 439 7.90 10.95 1.71
CA ASN A 439 8.97 11.11 0.73
C ASN A 439 10.20 10.29 1.15
N VAL A 440 10.62 10.39 2.41
CA VAL A 440 11.74 9.60 2.94
C VAL A 440 11.49 8.09 2.77
N GLU A 441 10.29 7.62 3.14
CA GLU A 441 9.89 6.22 2.95
C GLU A 441 9.95 5.82 1.48
N ALA A 442 9.35 6.61 0.59
CA ALA A 442 9.30 6.35 -0.84
C ALA A 442 10.70 6.23 -1.45
N PHE A 443 11.56 7.23 -1.21
CA PHE A 443 12.90 7.26 -1.78
C PHE A 443 13.88 6.28 -1.11
N THR A 444 13.61 5.84 0.12
CA THR A 444 14.34 4.74 0.77
C THR A 444 13.93 3.38 0.19
N GLY A 445 12.64 3.17 -0.04
CA GLY A 445 12.11 1.90 -0.55
C GLY A 445 12.33 1.70 -2.06
N MET A 446 12.38 2.78 -2.84
CA MET A 446 12.46 2.75 -4.30
C MET A 446 13.67 1.97 -4.84
N PRO A 447 14.93 2.18 -4.39
CA PRO A 447 16.06 1.40 -4.85
C PRO A 447 15.95 -0.09 -4.50
N ARG A 448 15.45 -0.41 -3.31
CA ARG A 448 15.25 -1.81 -2.87
C ARG A 448 14.24 -2.51 -3.77
N LEU A 449 13.08 -1.88 -3.97
CA LEU A 449 12.04 -2.41 -4.83
C LEU A 449 12.55 -2.60 -6.27
N PHE A 450 13.23 -1.58 -6.82
CA PHE A 450 13.79 -1.65 -8.16
C PHE A 450 14.68 -2.87 -8.33
N PHE A 451 15.68 -3.07 -7.47
CA PHE A 451 16.57 -4.21 -7.59
C PHE A 451 15.88 -5.57 -7.38
N ASN A 452 14.89 -5.65 -6.50
CA ASN A 452 14.13 -6.87 -6.29
C ASN A 452 13.40 -7.34 -7.56
N TRP A 453 12.98 -6.39 -8.39
CA TRP A 453 12.27 -6.69 -9.63
C TRP A 453 13.18 -6.70 -10.86
N ALA A 454 14.04 -5.73 -11.04
CA ALA A 454 14.93 -5.62 -12.20
C ALA A 454 15.88 -6.82 -12.36
N LEU A 455 16.28 -7.44 -11.25
CA LEU A 455 17.18 -8.61 -11.27
C LEU A 455 16.44 -9.95 -11.42
N ARG A 456 15.13 -9.95 -11.56
CA ARG A 456 14.36 -11.19 -11.79
C ARG A 456 14.65 -11.75 -13.19
N ARG A 457 14.62 -13.09 -13.28
CA ARG A 457 14.83 -13.82 -14.54
C ARG A 457 13.70 -14.76 -14.89
N ASP A 458 12.71 -14.84 -14.01
CA ASP A 458 11.55 -15.74 -14.15
C ASP A 458 10.43 -15.14 -15.02
N ARG A 459 10.49 -13.84 -15.28
CA ARG A 459 9.51 -13.11 -16.10
C ARG A 459 10.04 -11.81 -16.65
N PRO A 460 9.41 -11.25 -17.72
CA PRO A 460 9.72 -9.90 -18.21
C PRO A 460 9.27 -8.83 -17.21
N VAL A 461 10.21 -7.96 -16.84
CA VAL A 461 9.97 -6.80 -15.97
C VAL A 461 10.45 -5.56 -16.69
N PHE A 462 9.52 -4.73 -17.13
CA PHE A 462 9.78 -3.41 -17.70
C PHE A 462 9.71 -2.36 -16.61
N TYR A 463 10.58 -1.38 -16.64
CA TYR A 463 10.55 -0.33 -15.62
C TYR A 463 10.95 1.02 -16.20
N GLU A 464 10.44 2.07 -15.54
CA GLU A 464 10.69 3.44 -15.90
C GLU A 464 10.73 4.34 -14.69
N PHE A 465 11.71 5.23 -14.61
CA PHE A 465 11.79 6.33 -13.68
C PHE A 465 11.31 7.60 -14.38
N LEU A 466 10.40 8.31 -13.77
CA LEU A 466 9.69 9.45 -14.34
C LEU A 466 9.93 10.70 -13.49
N ASP A 467 10.51 11.73 -14.08
CA ASP A 467 10.54 13.07 -13.49
C ASP A 467 9.17 13.73 -13.70
N ASN A 468 8.48 13.97 -12.62
CA ASN A 468 7.20 14.67 -12.63
C ASN A 468 7.29 16.12 -12.11
N SER A 469 8.46 16.75 -12.16
CA SER A 469 8.68 18.17 -11.90
C SER A 469 8.23 19.02 -13.11
N VAL A 470 7.13 18.63 -13.73
CA VAL A 470 6.57 19.27 -14.91
C VAL A 470 5.31 20.05 -14.53
N PRO A 471 4.89 21.06 -15.34
CA PRO A 471 3.62 21.75 -15.13
C PRO A 471 2.44 20.78 -15.05
N GLN A 472 1.40 21.16 -14.32
CA GLN A 472 0.19 20.36 -14.19
C GLN A 472 -0.42 20.04 -15.55
N GLY A 473 -0.69 18.77 -15.83
CA GLY A 473 -1.21 18.29 -17.11
C GLY A 473 -0.16 17.98 -18.17
N ALA A 474 1.09 18.39 -17.96
CA ALA A 474 2.18 18.01 -18.87
C ALA A 474 2.60 16.55 -18.67
N ARG A 475 3.11 15.93 -19.74
CA ARG A 475 3.65 14.58 -19.72
C ARG A 475 4.94 14.56 -18.90
N PRO A 476 5.11 13.63 -17.94
CA PRO A 476 6.36 13.52 -17.20
C PRO A 476 7.53 13.17 -18.11
N LEU A 477 8.75 13.49 -17.70
CA LEU A 477 9.95 13.20 -18.47
C LEU A 477 10.54 11.86 -18.03
N THR A 478 11.01 11.04 -18.99
CA THR A 478 11.72 9.81 -18.68
C THR A 478 13.12 10.12 -18.15
N ILE A 479 13.43 9.63 -16.94
CA ILE A 479 14.76 9.71 -16.32
C ILE A 479 15.62 8.51 -16.76
N ALA A 480 15.07 7.33 -16.65
CA ALA A 480 15.70 6.06 -17.01
C ALA A 480 14.64 5.00 -17.25
N PHE A 481 14.94 4.04 -18.10
CA PHE A 481 14.06 2.93 -18.43
C PHE A 481 14.86 1.67 -18.77
N GLY A 482 14.19 0.53 -18.76
CA GLY A 482 14.82 -0.72 -19.17
C GLY A 482 13.96 -1.95 -18.94
N THR A 483 14.55 -3.08 -19.24
CA THR A 483 13.92 -4.39 -19.09
C THR A 483 14.85 -5.31 -18.32
N ASN A 484 14.36 -5.93 -17.24
CA ASN A 484 15.13 -6.80 -16.37
C ASN A 484 16.49 -6.16 -15.98
N ASP A 485 17.60 -6.83 -16.23
CA ASP A 485 18.95 -6.41 -15.83
C ASP A 485 19.65 -5.45 -16.82
N THR A 486 18.86 -4.70 -17.62
CA THR A 486 19.38 -3.68 -18.56
C THR A 486 18.75 -2.32 -18.29
N MET A 487 19.51 -1.22 -18.36
CA MET A 487 19.00 0.14 -18.14
C MET A 487 19.59 1.13 -19.14
N THR A 488 18.73 2.03 -19.62
CA THR A 488 19.15 3.25 -20.33
C THR A 488 18.83 4.46 -19.44
N ILE A 489 19.85 5.27 -19.16
CA ILE A 489 19.78 6.47 -18.32
C ILE A 489 19.81 7.70 -19.22
N LEU A 490 18.77 8.51 -19.14
CA LEU A 490 18.60 9.77 -19.89
C LEU A 490 18.90 11.00 -19.01
N ASP A 491 18.79 10.85 -17.67
CA ASP A 491 19.08 11.91 -16.71
C ASP A 491 19.76 11.36 -15.46
N ALA A 492 21.09 11.41 -15.43
CA ALA A 492 21.88 10.92 -14.31
C ALA A 492 21.68 11.77 -13.03
N LYS A 493 21.47 13.09 -13.15
CA LYS A 493 21.26 13.98 -12.00
C LYS A 493 19.96 13.67 -11.26
N ALA A 494 18.89 13.32 -11.99
CA ALA A 494 17.62 12.94 -11.38
C ALA A 494 17.71 11.60 -10.63
N LEU A 495 18.59 10.68 -11.04
CA LEU A 495 18.87 9.45 -10.29
C LEU A 495 19.65 9.73 -9.00
N LEU A 496 20.55 10.74 -8.97
CA LEU A 496 21.20 11.17 -7.74
C LEU A 496 20.20 11.77 -6.75
N ALA A 497 19.21 12.51 -7.25
CA ALA A 497 18.18 13.11 -6.42
C ALA A 497 17.41 12.09 -5.56
N ILE A 498 17.25 10.83 -6.02
CA ILE A 498 16.62 9.75 -5.24
C ILE A 498 17.33 9.54 -3.90
N GLU A 499 18.67 9.55 -3.89
CA GLU A 499 19.45 9.41 -2.67
C GLU A 499 19.40 10.66 -1.78
N ARG A 500 19.31 11.85 -2.37
CA ARG A 500 19.17 13.11 -1.67
C ARG A 500 17.81 13.23 -0.99
N TYR A 501 16.73 12.86 -1.69
CA TYR A 501 15.35 12.97 -1.20
C TYR A 501 15.04 12.05 -0.01
N ARG A 502 15.78 10.97 0.19
CA ARG A 502 15.61 10.11 1.38
C ARG A 502 16.24 10.69 2.66
N ARG A 503 17.01 11.77 2.56
CA ARG A 503 17.78 12.38 3.69
C ARG A 503 17.23 13.73 4.11
N ILE A 504 16.08 14.14 3.61
CA ILE A 504 15.47 15.44 3.90
C ILE A 504 15.09 15.59 5.37
N ASP A 505 14.99 16.83 5.83
CA ASP A 505 14.44 17.14 7.14
C ASP A 505 12.90 17.06 7.12
N ILE A 506 12.35 16.00 7.72
CA ILE A 506 10.89 15.79 7.82
C ILE A 506 10.19 16.86 8.68
N ARG A 507 10.93 17.62 9.50
CA ARG A 507 10.41 18.69 10.35
C ARG A 507 10.45 20.06 9.68
N ALA A 508 10.86 20.13 8.41
CA ALA A 508 10.89 21.38 7.68
C ALA A 508 9.51 22.07 7.68
N ARG A 509 9.50 23.38 7.87
CA ARG A 509 8.28 24.22 7.86
C ARG A 509 8.24 25.19 6.68
N ARG A 510 9.17 25.08 5.75
CA ARG A 510 9.25 25.83 4.48
C ARG A 510 10.22 25.11 3.53
N ALA A 511 10.07 25.36 2.24
CA ALA A 511 10.85 24.70 1.18
C ALA A 511 12.37 24.81 1.38
N ALA A 512 12.85 25.98 1.81
CA ALA A 512 14.29 26.23 2.03
C ALA A 512 14.91 25.37 3.14
N ASP A 513 14.10 24.81 4.03
CA ASP A 513 14.59 24.01 5.17
C ASP A 513 14.63 22.52 4.86
N VAL A 514 14.00 22.05 3.76
CA VAL A 514 13.87 20.63 3.41
C VAL A 514 15.22 19.91 3.34
N TYR A 515 16.23 20.59 2.80
CA TYR A 515 17.57 20.02 2.64
C TYR A 515 18.57 20.50 3.70
N ARG A 516 18.08 21.06 4.83
CA ARG A 516 18.96 21.50 5.91
C ARG A 516 19.77 20.31 6.47
N GLY A 517 21.10 20.44 6.47
CA GLY A 517 22.01 19.40 6.92
C GLY A 517 22.24 18.26 5.91
N VAL A 518 21.66 18.34 4.73
CA VAL A 518 21.96 17.42 3.62
C VAL A 518 23.14 18.00 2.83
N PRO A 519 24.30 17.34 2.82
CA PRO A 519 25.44 17.82 2.03
C PRO A 519 25.11 17.82 0.53
N ASP A 520 25.49 18.86 -0.20
CA ASP A 520 25.51 18.86 -1.66
C ASP A 520 26.79 18.13 -2.13
N ALA A 521 26.78 16.81 -2.02
CA ALA A 521 27.92 15.93 -2.28
C ALA A 521 27.50 14.79 -3.24
N PRO A 522 27.65 14.96 -4.55
CA PRO A 522 27.23 13.98 -5.56
C PRO A 522 27.83 12.59 -5.31
N GLU A 523 29.04 12.48 -4.78
CA GLU A 523 29.67 11.20 -4.43
C GLU A 523 28.90 10.44 -3.33
N ALA A 524 28.34 11.15 -2.36
CA ALA A 524 27.51 10.58 -1.30
C ALA A 524 26.10 10.22 -1.80
N GLU A 525 25.64 10.89 -2.86
CA GLU A 525 24.33 10.68 -3.49
C GLU A 525 24.36 9.61 -4.59
N ALA A 526 25.55 9.18 -5.00
CA ALA A 526 25.71 8.21 -6.11
C ALA A 526 25.47 6.74 -5.72
N GLY A 527 25.03 6.44 -4.50
CA GLY A 527 24.87 5.07 -3.99
C GLY A 527 23.95 4.22 -4.87
N PHE A 528 22.78 4.73 -5.23
CA PHE A 528 21.83 4.05 -6.09
C PHE A 528 22.39 3.90 -7.51
N LEU A 529 22.87 4.97 -8.13
CA LEU A 529 23.44 4.97 -9.48
C LEU A 529 24.63 4.00 -9.62
N ARG A 530 25.56 4.00 -8.65
CA ARG A 530 26.67 3.04 -8.60
C ARG A 530 26.17 1.60 -8.38
N GLY A 531 25.09 1.44 -7.63
CA GLY A 531 24.40 0.16 -7.46
C GLY A 531 23.85 -0.37 -8.78
N VAL A 532 23.23 0.49 -9.58
CA VAL A 532 22.73 0.20 -10.93
C VAL A 532 23.89 -0.27 -11.82
N LEU A 533 24.96 0.52 -11.92
CA LEU A 533 26.11 0.19 -12.75
C LEU A 533 26.75 -1.16 -12.39
N ARG A 534 26.84 -1.50 -11.11
CA ARG A 534 27.49 -2.75 -10.64
C ARG A 534 26.60 -3.99 -10.75
N ARG A 535 25.29 -3.84 -10.62
CA ARG A 535 24.36 -4.98 -10.47
C ARG A 535 23.64 -5.34 -11.76
N LEU A 536 23.45 -4.39 -12.68
CA LEU A 536 22.84 -4.66 -13.97
C LEU A 536 23.89 -5.14 -14.98
N SER A 537 23.45 -5.99 -15.91
CA SER A 537 24.31 -6.53 -16.95
C SER A 537 24.76 -5.47 -17.94
N VAL A 538 23.84 -4.59 -18.36
CA VAL A 538 24.10 -3.51 -19.32
C VAL A 538 23.46 -2.22 -18.85
N VAL A 539 24.26 -1.15 -18.78
CA VAL A 539 23.77 0.20 -18.52
C VAL A 539 24.26 1.15 -19.59
N ARG A 540 23.35 1.89 -20.20
CA ARG A 540 23.61 2.91 -21.22
C ARG A 540 23.33 4.29 -20.66
N PHE A 541 24.12 5.26 -21.08
CA PHE A 541 23.79 6.67 -20.92
C PHE A 541 23.49 7.23 -22.31
N ALA A 542 22.35 7.90 -22.45
CA ALA A 542 21.91 8.46 -23.71
C ALA A 542 21.42 9.89 -23.54
N ASP A 543 21.56 10.67 -24.60
CA ASP A 543 20.97 12.01 -24.67
C ASP A 543 19.44 11.92 -24.74
N ARG A 544 18.75 12.66 -23.87
CA ARG A 544 17.29 12.58 -23.78
C ARG A 544 16.59 13.05 -25.05
N ALA A 545 17.10 14.09 -25.72
CA ALA A 545 16.44 14.69 -26.88
C ALA A 545 16.60 13.86 -28.14
N THR A 546 17.73 13.19 -28.30
CA THR A 546 18.06 12.45 -29.51
C THR A 546 17.95 10.94 -29.37
N GLY A 547 17.98 10.42 -28.14
CA GLY A 547 18.09 8.98 -27.87
C GLY A 547 19.46 8.39 -28.21
N ARG A 548 20.47 9.22 -28.52
CA ARG A 548 21.81 8.75 -28.89
C ARG A 548 22.58 8.31 -27.67
N VAL A 549 23.05 7.05 -27.67
CA VAL A 549 23.86 6.49 -26.60
C VAL A 549 25.29 7.06 -26.70
N PHE A 550 25.77 7.62 -25.58
CA PHE A 550 27.11 8.19 -25.49
C PHE A 550 28.05 7.44 -24.55
N ALA A 551 27.53 6.56 -23.67
CA ALA A 551 28.35 5.70 -22.82
C ALA A 551 27.65 4.36 -22.56
N ARG A 552 28.43 3.28 -22.51
CA ARG A 552 27.96 1.93 -22.21
C ARG A 552 28.82 1.26 -21.18
N PHE A 553 28.14 0.71 -20.18
CA PHE A 553 28.72 -0.12 -19.13
C PHE A 553 28.19 -1.55 -19.25
N GLU A 554 29.09 -2.51 -19.03
CA GLU A 554 28.71 -3.90 -18.81
C GLU A 554 29.30 -4.39 -17.50
N ARG A 555 28.42 -4.89 -16.61
CA ARG A 555 28.80 -5.40 -15.29
C ARG A 555 29.75 -4.48 -14.51
N GLY A 556 29.46 -3.19 -14.54
CA GLY A 556 30.22 -2.15 -13.85
C GLY A 556 31.50 -1.68 -14.54
N ARG A 557 31.82 -2.18 -15.73
CA ARG A 557 32.97 -1.74 -16.52
C ARG A 557 32.53 -0.88 -17.70
N LEU A 558 33.14 0.27 -17.85
CA LEU A 558 32.94 1.12 -19.04
C LEU A 558 33.52 0.42 -20.25
N LEU A 559 32.71 0.16 -21.28
CA LEU A 559 33.12 -0.50 -22.53
C LEU A 559 33.43 0.48 -23.63
N GLY A 560 32.73 1.60 -23.69
CA GLY A 560 32.95 2.57 -24.77
C GLY A 560 32.26 3.90 -24.50
N LEU A 561 32.74 4.93 -25.18
CA LEU A 561 32.24 6.30 -25.13
C LEU A 561 32.10 6.87 -26.56
N ASP A 562 31.05 7.67 -26.77
CA ASP A 562 30.98 8.64 -27.85
C ASP A 562 31.49 9.99 -27.32
N PRO A 563 32.69 10.46 -27.77
CA PRO A 563 33.27 11.70 -27.26
C PRO A 563 32.38 12.93 -27.50
N GLY A 564 31.67 12.98 -28.62
CA GLY A 564 30.79 14.10 -28.97
C GLY A 564 29.55 14.16 -28.06
N GLY A 565 28.92 13.02 -27.84
CA GLY A 565 27.77 12.90 -26.96
C GLY A 565 28.14 13.18 -25.48
N LEU A 566 29.29 12.67 -25.01
CA LEU A 566 29.78 12.98 -23.68
C LEU A 566 30.10 14.48 -23.51
N ALA A 567 30.79 15.10 -24.47
CA ALA A 567 31.09 16.53 -24.42
C ALA A 567 29.81 17.37 -24.34
N ALA A 568 28.76 17.02 -25.10
CA ALA A 568 27.46 17.66 -25.02
C ALA A 568 26.82 17.50 -23.64
N ALA A 569 26.86 16.30 -23.04
CA ALA A 569 26.32 16.03 -21.71
C ALA A 569 27.07 16.79 -20.60
N LEU A 570 28.38 17.01 -20.76
CA LEU A 570 29.22 17.73 -19.80
C LEU A 570 29.01 19.26 -19.81
N THR A 571 28.26 19.82 -20.76
CA THR A 571 27.93 21.25 -20.80
C THR A 571 27.04 21.69 -19.62
N ASP A 572 26.19 20.79 -19.11
CA ASP A 572 25.43 21.03 -17.86
C ASP A 572 26.25 20.60 -16.65
N ALA A 573 26.63 21.56 -15.81
CA ALA A 573 27.47 21.32 -14.64
C ALA A 573 26.88 20.30 -13.65
N ALA A 574 25.56 20.24 -13.51
CA ALA A 574 24.91 19.26 -12.63
C ALA A 574 24.99 17.84 -13.22
N THR A 575 24.76 17.68 -14.52
CA THR A 575 24.95 16.42 -15.24
C THR A 575 26.41 16.00 -15.20
N ALA A 576 27.37 16.91 -15.44
CA ALA A 576 28.80 16.62 -15.35
C ALA A 576 29.20 16.05 -13.98
N ARG A 577 28.73 16.65 -12.89
CA ARG A 577 28.96 16.13 -11.52
C ARG A 577 28.33 14.74 -11.33
N ALA A 578 27.12 14.51 -11.84
CA ALA A 578 26.46 13.21 -11.74
C ALA A 578 27.21 12.11 -12.52
N LEU A 579 27.68 12.41 -13.73
CA LEU A 579 28.46 11.49 -14.55
C LEU A 579 29.82 11.19 -13.91
N ALA A 580 30.51 12.20 -13.34
CA ALA A 580 31.73 11.99 -12.60
C ALA A 580 31.53 11.09 -11.37
N ALA A 581 30.44 11.33 -10.59
CA ALA A 581 30.08 10.50 -9.43
C ALA A 581 29.72 9.06 -9.84
N ALA A 582 29.25 8.84 -11.07
CA ALA A 582 29.03 7.52 -11.68
C ALA A 582 30.34 6.85 -12.15
N GLY A 583 31.47 7.58 -12.19
CA GLY A 583 32.75 7.06 -12.63
C GLY A 583 33.01 7.22 -14.14
N LEU A 584 32.26 8.09 -14.84
CA LEU A 584 32.59 8.42 -16.21
C LEU A 584 33.83 9.35 -16.25
N PRO A 585 34.78 9.13 -17.15
CA PRO A 585 35.95 9.96 -17.27
C PRO A 585 35.58 11.37 -17.79
N GLN A 586 36.28 12.37 -17.31
CA GLN A 586 36.17 13.76 -17.79
C GLN A 586 36.96 14.03 -19.08
N ARG A 587 37.80 13.07 -19.50
CA ARG A 587 38.59 13.08 -20.73
C ARG A 587 38.44 11.72 -21.44
N THR A 588 38.51 11.73 -22.76
CA THR A 588 38.12 10.58 -23.61
C THR A 588 39.30 9.81 -24.22
N ASP A 589 40.55 10.24 -23.94
CA ASP A 589 41.73 9.81 -24.70
C ASP A 589 42.07 8.31 -24.55
N ASP A 590 41.61 7.63 -23.51
CA ASP A 590 41.97 6.25 -23.18
C ASP A 590 40.78 5.26 -23.26
N VAL A 591 39.60 5.67 -23.76
CA VAL A 591 38.42 4.80 -23.80
C VAL A 591 38.06 4.42 -25.24
N PRO A 592 37.74 3.15 -25.53
CA PRO A 592 37.29 2.74 -26.85
C PRO A 592 36.10 3.57 -27.35
N SER A 593 36.13 3.91 -28.65
CA SER A 593 35.01 4.60 -29.29
C SER A 593 33.77 3.72 -29.29
N LEU A 594 32.62 4.30 -28.94
CA LEU A 594 31.33 3.64 -28.98
C LEU A 594 30.62 3.93 -30.29
N ASP A 595 30.22 2.88 -31.00
CA ASP A 595 29.39 2.94 -32.21
C ASP A 595 28.08 2.18 -31.99
N GLU A 596 27.32 2.58 -30.96
CA GLU A 596 26.03 1.91 -30.60
C GLU A 596 24.80 2.61 -31.21
N GLY A 597 24.95 3.82 -31.73
CA GLY A 597 23.85 4.55 -32.36
C GLY A 597 22.76 4.99 -31.40
N LEU A 598 21.49 4.81 -31.79
CA LEU A 598 20.30 5.18 -30.99
C LEU A 598 20.00 4.10 -29.95
N CYS A 599 19.54 4.53 -28.77
CA CYS A 599 19.00 3.56 -27.81
C CYS A 599 17.77 2.86 -28.41
N PRO A 600 17.50 1.61 -28.02
CA PRO A 600 16.32 0.89 -28.48
C PRO A 600 15.06 1.73 -28.23
N THR A 601 14.23 1.89 -29.26
CA THR A 601 12.92 2.54 -29.15
C THR A 601 12.04 1.61 -28.31
N GLU A 602 11.96 1.86 -27.01
CA GLU A 602 11.10 1.04 -26.16
C GLU A 602 9.66 1.52 -26.26
N THR A 603 8.81 0.62 -26.72
CA THR A 603 7.36 0.83 -26.75
C THR A 603 6.74 0.81 -25.35
N SER A 604 7.54 0.56 -24.30
CA SER A 604 7.12 0.35 -22.91
C SER A 604 7.18 1.59 -22.03
N THR A 605 7.71 2.73 -22.53
CA THR A 605 7.83 3.97 -21.74
C THR A 605 6.57 4.82 -21.77
N LEU A 606 6.33 5.55 -20.69
CA LEU A 606 5.21 6.50 -20.51
C LEU A 606 5.66 7.96 -20.66
N GLY A 607 6.86 8.28 -20.18
CA GLY A 607 7.39 9.64 -20.15
C GLY A 607 7.86 10.12 -21.52
N ALA A 608 8.06 11.43 -21.63
CA ALA A 608 8.59 12.04 -22.85
C ALA A 608 10.11 11.90 -22.93
N TRP A 609 10.61 11.45 -24.09
CA TRP A 609 12.03 11.42 -24.47
C TRP A 609 12.17 11.19 -25.99
N GLY A 610 13.34 11.49 -26.53
CA GLY A 610 13.58 11.35 -27.97
C GLY A 610 12.79 12.39 -28.80
N ARG A 611 12.70 12.13 -30.11
CA ARG A 611 11.98 12.97 -31.06
C ARG A 611 10.48 12.65 -31.16
N GLU A 612 9.90 12.04 -30.14
CA GLU A 612 8.44 11.85 -30.13
C GLU A 612 7.77 13.23 -30.12
N THR A 613 7.24 13.58 -31.26
CA THR A 613 6.36 14.72 -31.42
C THR A 613 5.15 14.58 -30.48
N ASP A 614 4.77 15.67 -29.82
CA ASP A 614 3.53 15.86 -29.10
C ASP A 614 2.32 15.35 -29.89
N GLN A 615 1.98 14.08 -29.78
CA GLN A 615 0.64 13.62 -30.10
C GLN A 615 -0.10 13.45 -28.79
N PRO A 616 -1.11 14.28 -28.50
CA PRO A 616 -2.03 14.01 -27.40
C PRO A 616 -2.64 12.64 -27.65
N ALA A 617 -2.70 11.81 -26.59
CA ALA A 617 -3.43 10.57 -26.62
C ALA A 617 -4.91 10.89 -26.95
N SER A 618 -5.33 10.56 -28.16
CA SER A 618 -6.72 10.62 -28.62
C SER A 618 -7.60 9.59 -27.90
#